data_3a74f3437eac0b4b93a986bf39450efd
#
_entry.id   3a74f3437eac0b4b93a986bf39450efd
#
_cell.length_a   1.000
_cell.length_b   1.000
_cell.length_c   1.000
_cell.angle_alpha   90.00
_cell.angle_beta   90.00
_cell.angle_gamma   90.00
#
_symmetry.space_group_name_H-M   'P 1'
#
loop_
_entity.id
_entity.type
_entity.pdbx_description
1 polymer ?
#
loop_
_entity_poly.entity_id
_entity_poly.type
_entity_poly.pdbx_seq_one_letter_code
_entity_poly.pdbx_strand_id
1 'polypeptide(L)'
;MSDGSERSEQLARYVAALRNSPHNLLSPKGLAELESRHIPESLQFAASLPGPGRVLDVGSGGGLPGFVVALARPDLEVHLVEATGKKAAFLDEVADSLGVRVVVHHARAEELAASDLAGTFDVVTARAVAPLDRLAPWCAPFLTSSGTIHAIK
;
A
#
# COMPACT_ATOMS: atom_id res chain seq x y z
N MET A 1 -18.83 -11.97 -4.03
CA MET A 1 -18.24 -11.02 -5.00
C MET A 1 -18.54 -9.61 -4.55
N SER A 2 -17.51 -8.81 -4.33
CA SER A 2 -17.74 -7.42 -3.96
C SER A 2 -18.15 -6.62 -5.19
N ASP A 3 -19.16 -5.78 -5.03
CA ASP A 3 -19.63 -4.90 -6.09
C ASP A 3 -19.10 -3.46 -5.87
N GLY A 4 -19.44 -2.56 -6.77
CA GLY A 4 -19.00 -1.17 -6.68
C GLY A 4 -19.53 -0.45 -5.43
N SER A 5 -20.72 -0.82 -4.97
CA SER A 5 -21.34 -0.25 -3.78
C SER A 5 -20.57 -0.62 -2.51
N GLU A 6 -20.22 -1.90 -2.39
CA GLU A 6 -19.44 -2.40 -1.26
C GLU A 6 -18.05 -1.75 -1.21
N ARG A 7 -17.38 -1.65 -2.36
CA ARG A 7 -16.08 -1.00 -2.44
C ARG A 7 -16.14 0.47 -2.09
N SER A 8 -17.18 1.17 -2.54
CA SER A 8 -17.38 2.59 -2.20
C SER A 8 -17.54 2.77 -0.71
N GLU A 9 -18.30 1.90 -0.06
CA GLU A 9 -18.47 1.93 1.39
C GLU A 9 -17.17 1.64 2.12
N GLN A 10 -16.43 0.61 1.70
CA GLN A 10 -15.12 0.28 2.28
C GLN A 10 -14.17 1.47 2.16
N LEU A 11 -14.14 2.11 0.99
CA LEU A 11 -13.26 3.25 0.74
C LEU A 11 -13.62 4.44 1.63
N ALA A 12 -14.92 4.74 1.79
CA ALA A 12 -15.39 5.80 2.67
C ALA A 12 -14.99 5.53 4.13
N ARG A 13 -15.11 4.29 4.57
CA ARG A 13 -14.74 3.90 5.93
C ARG A 13 -13.23 3.97 6.14
N TYR A 14 -12.44 3.62 5.15
CA TYR A 14 -10.99 3.77 5.20
C TYR A 14 -10.59 5.24 5.33
N VAL A 15 -11.18 6.11 4.53
CA VAL A 15 -10.93 7.55 4.60
C VAL A 15 -11.29 8.09 5.99
N ALA A 16 -12.44 7.69 6.54
CA ALA A 16 -12.86 8.09 7.87
C ALA A 16 -11.86 7.60 8.93
N ALA A 17 -11.37 6.38 8.80
CA ALA A 17 -10.38 5.83 9.73
C ALA A 17 -9.07 6.63 9.70
N LEU A 18 -8.62 7.03 8.52
CA LEU A 18 -7.43 7.88 8.38
C LEU A 18 -7.61 9.22 9.07
N ARG A 19 -8.78 9.86 8.88
CA ARG A 19 -9.05 11.18 9.46
C ARG A 19 -9.22 11.13 10.97
N ASN A 20 -9.78 10.05 11.50
CA ASN A 20 -10.10 9.91 12.92
C ASN A 20 -8.97 9.29 13.75
N SER A 21 -7.88 8.86 13.10
CA SER A 21 -6.76 8.25 13.81
C SER A 21 -6.06 9.27 14.72
N PRO A 22 -5.71 8.91 15.96
CA PRO A 22 -4.92 9.76 16.85
C PRO A 22 -3.45 9.83 16.43
N HIS A 23 -3.04 9.01 15.48
CA HIS A 23 -1.65 8.94 15.00
C HIS A 23 -1.48 9.78 13.73
N ASN A 24 -0.25 10.26 13.50
CA ASN A 24 0.08 11.04 12.32
C ASN A 24 0.33 10.10 11.14
N LEU A 25 -0.74 9.56 10.58
CA LEU A 25 -0.67 8.63 9.45
C LEU A 25 -0.35 9.34 8.15
N LEU A 26 -0.83 10.58 8.02
CA LEU A 26 -0.57 11.45 6.87
C LEU A 26 -0.21 12.83 7.40
N SER A 27 0.56 13.59 6.59
CA SER A 27 0.83 14.99 6.88
C SER A 27 -0.46 15.81 6.80
N PRO A 28 -0.51 17.04 7.37
CA PRO A 28 -1.67 17.90 7.20
C PRO A 28 -2.03 18.15 5.74
N LYS A 29 -1.04 18.31 4.87
CA LYS A 29 -1.24 18.45 3.43
C LYS A 29 -1.83 17.16 2.83
N GLY A 30 -1.31 16.02 3.25
CA GLY A 30 -1.81 14.72 2.79
C GLY A 30 -3.29 14.52 3.15
N LEU A 31 -3.69 14.90 4.37
CA LEU A 31 -5.08 14.84 4.78
C LEU A 31 -5.95 15.81 3.99
N ALA A 32 -5.45 17.02 3.73
CA ALA A 32 -6.19 18.02 2.96
C ALA A 32 -6.44 17.57 1.52
N GLU A 33 -5.51 16.84 0.92
CA GLU A 33 -5.60 16.39 -0.47
C GLU A 33 -6.06 14.93 -0.60
N LEU A 34 -6.54 14.31 0.48
CA LEU A 34 -6.83 12.88 0.50
C LEU A 34 -7.87 12.49 -0.55
N GLU A 35 -9.05 13.10 -0.53
CA GLU A 35 -10.13 12.76 -1.45
C GLU A 35 -9.96 13.39 -2.83
N SER A 36 -9.32 14.57 -2.91
CA SER A 36 -9.17 15.26 -4.18
C SER A 36 -8.02 14.74 -5.03
N ARG A 37 -7.00 14.16 -4.39
CA ARG A 37 -5.78 13.75 -5.09
C ARG A 37 -5.34 12.32 -4.77
N HIS A 38 -5.07 12.02 -3.50
CA HIS A 38 -4.41 10.75 -3.15
C HIS A 38 -5.28 9.53 -3.42
N ILE A 39 -6.57 9.59 -3.10
CA ILE A 39 -7.48 8.47 -3.37
C ILE A 39 -7.68 8.26 -4.87
N PRO A 40 -8.01 9.31 -5.66
CA PRO A 40 -8.14 9.13 -7.12
C PRO A 40 -6.87 8.62 -7.79
N GLU A 41 -5.70 9.13 -7.40
CA GLU A 41 -4.42 8.67 -7.96
C GLU A 41 -4.16 7.21 -7.60
N SER A 42 -4.45 6.80 -6.36
CA SER A 42 -4.27 5.42 -5.92
C SER A 42 -5.20 4.47 -6.66
N LEU A 43 -6.45 4.87 -6.89
CA LEU A 43 -7.41 4.07 -7.67
C LEU A 43 -6.97 3.94 -9.13
N GLN A 44 -6.46 5.02 -9.72
CA GLN A 44 -5.95 5.00 -11.08
C GLN A 44 -4.74 4.09 -11.20
N PHE A 45 -3.84 4.17 -10.23
CA PHE A 45 -2.69 3.26 -10.18
C PHE A 45 -3.14 1.80 -10.07
N ALA A 46 -4.08 1.51 -9.17
CA ALA A 46 -4.62 0.16 -9.01
C ALA A 46 -5.20 -0.37 -10.33
N ALA A 47 -5.96 0.46 -11.04
CA ALA A 47 -6.57 0.09 -12.31
C ALA A 47 -5.53 -0.21 -13.40
N SER A 48 -4.35 0.40 -13.31
CA SER A 48 -3.28 0.24 -14.31
C SER A 48 -2.49 -1.06 -14.16
N LEU A 49 -2.59 -1.72 -13.02
CA LEU A 49 -1.79 -2.91 -12.75
C LEU A 49 -2.34 -4.14 -13.47
N PRO A 50 -1.47 -4.94 -14.08
CA PRO A 50 -1.91 -6.22 -14.62
C PRO A 50 -2.29 -7.16 -13.49
N GLY A 51 -3.11 -8.12 -13.76
CA GLY A 51 -3.50 -9.12 -12.78
C GLY A 51 -3.59 -10.49 -13.40
N PRO A 52 -3.63 -11.53 -12.56
CA PRO A 52 -3.34 -11.50 -11.12
C PRO A 52 -1.83 -11.40 -10.84
N GLY A 53 -1.45 -11.13 -9.58
CA GLY A 53 -0.05 -11.03 -9.24
C GLY A 53 0.17 -10.60 -7.80
N ARG A 54 1.43 -10.38 -7.43
CA ARG A 54 1.83 -9.98 -6.08
C ARG A 54 2.41 -8.58 -6.08
N VAL A 55 1.91 -7.75 -5.18
CA VAL A 55 2.29 -6.34 -5.04
C VAL A 55 2.84 -6.10 -3.64
N LEU A 56 3.96 -5.41 -3.54
CA LEU A 56 4.55 -4.98 -2.27
C LEU A 56 4.59 -3.46 -2.24
N ASP A 57 4.06 -2.88 -1.16
CA ASP A 57 4.14 -1.44 -0.90
C ASP A 57 5.12 -1.21 0.24
N VAL A 58 6.25 -0.57 -0.05
CA VAL A 58 7.32 -0.34 0.91
C VAL A 58 7.14 1.02 1.58
N GLY A 59 7.09 1.03 2.91
CA GLY A 59 6.85 2.25 3.67
C GLY A 59 5.42 2.71 3.55
N SER A 60 4.46 1.82 3.80
CA SER A 60 3.05 2.05 3.52
C SER A 60 2.41 3.22 4.25
N GLY A 61 2.90 3.59 5.43
CA GLY A 61 2.35 4.69 6.20
C GLY A 61 0.87 4.51 6.49
N GLY A 62 0.05 5.44 6.03
CA GLY A 62 -1.40 5.36 6.15
C GLY A 62 -2.06 4.41 5.14
N GLY A 63 -1.28 3.78 4.27
CA GLY A 63 -1.78 2.78 3.32
C GLY A 63 -1.95 3.26 1.89
N LEU A 64 -1.35 4.39 1.54
CA LEU A 64 -1.45 4.94 0.17
C LEU A 64 -0.16 4.68 -0.60
N PRO A 65 -0.20 4.03 -1.76
CA PRO A 65 -1.40 3.53 -2.45
C PRO A 65 -1.78 2.09 -2.08
N GLY A 66 -0.93 1.38 -1.32
CA GLY A 66 -1.03 -0.08 -1.16
C GLY A 66 -2.36 -0.59 -0.64
N PHE A 67 -2.92 0.04 0.41
CA PHE A 67 -4.20 -0.39 0.95
C PHE A 67 -5.35 -0.16 -0.04
N VAL A 68 -5.31 0.95 -0.78
CA VAL A 68 -6.31 1.23 -1.82
C VAL A 68 -6.22 0.21 -2.94
N VAL A 69 -5.01 -0.21 -3.32
CA VAL A 69 -4.81 -1.27 -4.30
C VAL A 69 -5.47 -2.57 -3.82
N ALA A 70 -5.21 -2.96 -2.57
CA ALA A 70 -5.80 -4.18 -2.00
C ALA A 70 -7.33 -4.12 -2.01
N LEU A 71 -7.90 -2.97 -1.67
CA LEU A 71 -9.33 -2.76 -1.63
C LEU A 71 -9.95 -2.83 -3.03
N ALA A 72 -9.31 -2.22 -4.02
CA ALA A 72 -9.82 -2.12 -5.40
C ALA A 72 -9.54 -3.36 -6.24
N ARG A 73 -8.52 -4.14 -5.89
CA ARG A 73 -8.04 -5.25 -6.72
C ARG A 73 -7.96 -6.55 -5.89
N PRO A 74 -9.09 -7.21 -5.62
CA PRO A 74 -9.08 -8.47 -4.86
C PRO A 74 -8.38 -9.63 -5.59
N ASP A 75 -8.09 -9.47 -6.88
CA ASP A 75 -7.31 -10.43 -7.67
C ASP A 75 -5.80 -10.35 -7.39
N LEU A 76 -5.33 -9.29 -6.74
CA LEU A 76 -3.91 -9.12 -6.40
C LEU A 76 -3.66 -9.52 -4.94
N GLU A 77 -2.49 -10.13 -4.71
CA GLU A 77 -2.02 -10.40 -3.36
C GLU A 77 -1.14 -9.22 -2.94
N VAL A 78 -1.65 -8.38 -2.04
CA VAL A 78 -1.00 -7.14 -1.65
C VAL A 78 -0.36 -7.29 -0.27
N HIS A 79 0.91 -6.93 -0.18
CA HIS A 79 1.68 -6.88 1.06
C HIS A 79 2.08 -5.43 1.33
N LEU A 80 1.95 -5.01 2.59
CA LEU A 80 2.33 -3.68 3.05
C LEU A 80 3.47 -3.82 4.04
N VAL A 81 4.52 -3.04 3.88
CA VAL A 81 5.66 -3.02 4.80
C VAL A 81 5.70 -1.68 5.51
N GLU A 82 5.67 -1.72 6.83
CA GLU A 82 5.70 -0.51 7.66
C GLU A 82 6.58 -0.75 8.89
N ALA A 83 7.62 0.07 9.04
CA ALA A 83 8.56 -0.06 10.14
C ALA A 83 8.02 0.48 11.47
N THR A 84 7.06 1.41 11.41
CA THR A 84 6.49 2.05 12.60
C THR A 84 5.33 1.21 13.16
N GLY A 85 5.43 0.77 14.41
CA GLY A 85 4.45 -0.12 15.01
C GLY A 85 3.03 0.40 15.01
N LYS A 86 2.84 1.70 15.32
CA LYS A 86 1.51 2.33 15.35
C LYS A 86 0.85 2.34 13.97
N LYS A 87 1.62 2.59 12.92
CA LYS A 87 1.11 2.61 11.55
C LYS A 87 0.79 1.19 11.07
N ALA A 88 1.66 0.23 11.36
CA ALA A 88 1.40 -1.17 11.04
C ALA A 88 0.14 -1.68 11.74
N ALA A 89 -0.05 -1.35 13.02
CA ALA A 89 -1.25 -1.71 13.76
C ALA A 89 -2.51 -1.09 13.16
N PHE A 90 -2.44 0.17 12.73
CA PHE A 90 -3.56 0.82 12.05
C PHE A 90 -3.96 0.05 10.78
N LEU A 91 -2.98 -0.32 9.96
CA LEU A 91 -3.24 -1.04 8.72
C LEU A 91 -3.89 -2.40 8.97
N ASP A 92 -3.40 -3.15 9.97
CA ASP A 92 -4.00 -4.42 10.37
C ASP A 92 -5.45 -4.25 10.85
N GLU A 93 -5.68 -3.27 11.72
CA GLU A 93 -7.00 -3.03 12.29
C GLU A 93 -8.01 -2.61 11.23
N VAL A 94 -7.63 -1.71 10.33
CA VAL A 94 -8.55 -1.24 9.30
C VAL A 94 -8.82 -2.33 8.26
N ALA A 95 -7.82 -3.12 7.92
CA ALA A 95 -8.02 -4.26 7.00
C ALA A 95 -9.00 -5.27 7.58
N ASP A 96 -8.83 -5.60 8.86
CA ASP A 96 -9.69 -6.54 9.55
C ASP A 96 -11.13 -6.00 9.66
N SER A 97 -11.26 -4.74 10.06
CA SER A 97 -12.56 -4.07 10.20
C SER A 97 -13.32 -3.97 8.90
N LEU A 98 -12.64 -3.77 7.78
CA LEU A 98 -13.26 -3.59 6.46
C LEU A 98 -13.39 -4.88 5.66
N GLY A 99 -12.79 -5.97 6.15
CA GLY A 99 -12.76 -7.22 5.41
C GLY A 99 -11.91 -7.16 4.15
N VAL A 100 -10.88 -6.33 4.14
CA VAL A 100 -9.93 -6.20 3.03
C VAL A 100 -8.78 -7.17 3.23
N ARG A 101 -8.52 -8.00 2.23
CA ARG A 101 -7.43 -8.98 2.29
C ARG A 101 -6.10 -8.32 1.92
N VAL A 102 -5.23 -8.21 2.91
CA VAL A 102 -3.89 -7.64 2.76
C VAL A 102 -3.00 -8.26 3.83
N VAL A 103 -1.71 -8.39 3.54
CA VAL A 103 -0.72 -8.87 4.51
C VAL A 103 0.11 -7.67 4.96
N VAL A 104 0.10 -7.39 6.26
CA VAL A 104 0.86 -6.26 6.83
C VAL A 104 2.09 -6.80 7.53
N HIS A 105 3.25 -6.27 7.16
CA HIS A 105 4.52 -6.60 7.77
C HIS A 105 5.02 -5.43 8.61
N HIS A 106 5.08 -5.60 9.91
CA HIS A 106 5.72 -4.65 10.82
C HIS A 106 7.21 -4.97 10.82
N ALA A 107 7.93 -4.37 9.88
CA ALA A 107 9.35 -4.66 9.68
C ALA A 107 10.00 -3.57 8.84
N ARG A 108 11.32 -3.55 8.85
CA ARG A 108 12.08 -2.74 7.90
C ARG A 108 12.24 -3.51 6.59
N ALA A 109 12.29 -2.78 5.47
CA ALA A 109 12.42 -3.39 4.16
C ALA A 109 13.68 -4.27 4.07
N GLU A 110 14.79 -3.84 4.67
CA GLU A 110 16.06 -4.58 4.64
C GLU A 110 15.94 -5.96 5.29
N GLU A 111 15.15 -6.06 6.36
CA GLU A 111 14.92 -7.32 7.05
C GLU A 111 14.14 -8.30 6.17
N LEU A 112 13.10 -7.79 5.50
CA LEU A 112 12.26 -8.61 4.64
C LEU A 112 12.99 -9.02 3.35
N ALA A 113 13.90 -8.19 2.86
CA ALA A 113 14.69 -8.51 1.66
C ALA A 113 15.58 -9.73 1.87
N ALA A 114 15.89 -10.08 3.14
CA ALA A 114 16.65 -11.26 3.49
C ALA A 114 15.75 -12.47 3.81
N SER A 115 14.44 -12.32 3.65
CA SER A 115 13.46 -13.37 3.97
C SER A 115 12.99 -14.11 2.73
N ASP A 116 12.02 -15.02 2.91
CA ASP A 116 11.39 -15.77 1.82
C ASP A 116 10.62 -14.89 0.83
N LEU A 117 10.42 -13.62 1.16
CA LEU A 117 9.74 -12.68 0.27
C LEU A 117 10.63 -12.17 -0.85
N ALA A 118 11.94 -12.36 -0.74
CA ALA A 118 12.89 -11.93 -1.78
C ALA A 118 12.54 -12.55 -3.13
N GLY A 119 12.53 -11.74 -4.18
CA GLY A 119 12.33 -12.21 -5.55
C GLY A 119 10.92 -12.73 -5.86
N THR A 120 9.90 -12.36 -5.06
CA THR A 120 8.55 -12.94 -5.21
C THR A 120 7.48 -11.96 -5.66
N PHE A 121 7.81 -10.68 -5.87
CA PHE A 121 6.81 -9.67 -6.22
C PHE A 121 6.90 -9.23 -7.67
N ASP A 122 5.74 -9.08 -8.29
CA ASP A 122 5.61 -8.60 -9.68
C ASP A 122 5.67 -7.08 -9.75
N VAL A 123 5.20 -6.42 -8.69
CA VAL A 123 5.18 -4.95 -8.58
C VAL A 123 5.63 -4.57 -7.18
N VAL A 124 6.55 -3.62 -7.10
CA VAL A 124 6.95 -3.01 -5.83
C VAL A 124 6.72 -1.52 -5.94
N THR A 125 5.99 -0.95 -5.00
CA THR A 125 5.75 0.48 -4.91
C THR A 125 6.47 1.05 -3.70
N ALA A 126 6.89 2.30 -3.80
CA ALA A 126 7.47 3.04 -2.68
C ALA A 126 7.15 4.51 -2.86
N ARG A 127 6.93 5.22 -1.74
CA ARG A 127 6.79 6.66 -1.80
C ARG A 127 8.11 7.28 -2.24
N ALA A 128 8.03 8.28 -3.13
CA ALA A 128 9.20 8.98 -3.64
C ALA A 128 9.70 10.01 -2.61
N VAL A 129 10.13 9.51 -1.45
CA VAL A 129 10.79 10.32 -0.41
C VAL A 129 12.25 10.56 -0.73
N ALA A 130 12.76 9.87 -1.77
CA ALA A 130 14.12 9.98 -2.26
C ALA A 130 14.11 9.76 -3.77
N PRO A 131 15.16 10.16 -4.50
CA PRO A 131 15.27 9.86 -5.94
C PRO A 131 15.22 8.36 -6.21
N LEU A 132 14.77 7.99 -7.39
CA LEU A 132 14.59 6.58 -7.78
C LEU A 132 15.87 5.77 -7.67
N ASP A 133 17.02 6.38 -7.94
CA ASP A 133 18.32 5.71 -7.82
C ASP A 133 18.64 5.28 -6.38
N ARG A 134 18.01 5.92 -5.39
CA ARG A 134 18.12 5.52 -3.98
C ARG A 134 17.05 4.52 -3.57
N LEU A 135 15.86 4.62 -4.17
CA LEU A 135 14.75 3.71 -3.86
C LEU A 135 14.94 2.34 -4.49
N ALA A 136 15.49 2.30 -5.69
CA ALA A 136 15.64 1.06 -6.44
C ALA A 136 16.42 -0.03 -5.67
N PRO A 137 17.55 0.27 -4.99
CA PRO A 137 18.25 -0.75 -4.20
C PRO A 137 17.42 -1.33 -3.05
N TRP A 138 16.44 -0.59 -2.53
CA TRP A 138 15.55 -1.09 -1.48
C TRP A 138 14.44 -1.97 -2.04
N CYS A 139 14.03 -1.72 -3.27
CA CYS A 139 12.90 -2.38 -3.91
C CYS A 139 13.32 -3.59 -4.75
N ALA A 140 14.46 -3.49 -5.44
CA ALA A 140 14.92 -4.50 -6.38
C ALA A 140 15.02 -5.92 -5.79
N PRO A 141 15.49 -6.10 -4.53
CA PRO A 141 15.59 -7.46 -3.97
C PRO A 141 14.26 -8.21 -3.90
N PHE A 142 13.13 -7.51 -3.90
CA PHE A 142 11.81 -8.13 -3.81
C PHE A 142 11.25 -8.58 -5.16
N LEU A 143 11.82 -8.10 -6.26
CA LEU A 143 11.24 -8.28 -7.59
C LEU A 143 11.52 -9.65 -8.20
N THR A 144 10.52 -10.17 -8.90
CA THR A 144 10.74 -11.26 -9.87
C THR A 144 11.57 -10.73 -11.04
N SER A 145 12.03 -11.62 -11.91
CA SER A 145 12.85 -11.23 -13.08
C SER A 145 12.11 -10.29 -14.04
N SER A 146 10.78 -10.32 -14.04
CA SER A 146 9.94 -9.45 -14.90
C SER A 146 9.21 -8.37 -14.09
N GLY A 147 9.54 -8.23 -12.81
CA GLY A 147 8.85 -7.28 -11.93
C GLY A 147 9.24 -5.83 -12.21
N THR A 148 8.39 -4.92 -11.77
CA THR A 148 8.55 -3.48 -11.97
C THR A 148 8.48 -2.70 -10.65
N ILE A 149 9.23 -1.60 -10.59
CA ILE A 149 9.22 -0.67 -9.46
C ILE A 149 8.44 0.58 -9.86
N HIS A 150 7.56 1.02 -8.98
CA HIS A 150 6.79 2.25 -9.17
C HIS A 150 7.05 3.20 -8.00
N ALA A 151 7.68 4.34 -8.27
CA ALA A 151 7.87 5.40 -7.28
C ALA A 151 6.64 6.30 -7.30
N ILE A 152 5.97 6.42 -6.15
CA ILE A 152 4.73 7.17 -6.01
C ILE A 152 5.02 8.48 -5.29
N LYS A 153 4.64 9.59 -5.88
CA LYS A 153 4.86 10.92 -5.29
C LYS A 153 3.81 11.27 -4.24
#